data_4702caf0bf806300b03d26b475a2a56b
#
_entry.id   4702caf0bf806300b03d26b475a2a56b
#
_cell.length_a   1.000
_cell.length_b   1.000
_cell.length_c   1.000
_cell.angle_alpha   90.00
_cell.angle_beta   90.00
_cell.angle_gamma   90.00
#
_symmetry.space_group_name_H-M   'P 1'
#
loop_
_entity.id
_entity.type
_entity.pdbx_description
1 polymer ?
#
loop_
_entity_poly.entity_id
_entity_poly.type
_entity_poly.pdbx_seq_one_letter_code
_entity_poly.pdbx_strand_id
1 'polypeptide(L)'
;MVYFLIPAFDEQGTLGLLLYKLRQVMAGVRQEYLAVVLDDGSTDGTGKVAEEYRRLVPLKILRHARNEGFGPSLDRLLREAVRLSHHPESDVAVLVEADFSFNPDAVPQMIREIEAGADLVIGARARPAREEEGMPRGRRFGDWLASSILRATMPIPGVTDYTSTLRAYRVGTLKRAVTAHQEGLITSRDTAANVELLLRLGRFHPTIVEVEAATRCDIRPRASRHRLKRALRSELSLTGRVDRVAAPPR
;
A
#
# COMPACT_ATOMS: atom_id res chain seq x y z
N MET A 1 1.74 17.79 3.76
CA MET A 1 1.28 17.26 2.44
C MET A 1 1.02 15.77 2.54
N VAL A 2 -0.07 15.28 1.91
CA VAL A 2 -0.38 13.85 1.83
C VAL A 2 -0.26 13.37 0.38
N TYR A 3 0.54 12.32 0.15
CA TYR A 3 0.71 11.70 -1.17
C TYR A 3 -0.03 10.35 -1.18
N PHE A 4 -1.08 10.22 -1.97
CA PHE A 4 -1.73 8.92 -2.20
C PHE A 4 -1.00 8.17 -3.29
N LEU A 5 -0.44 7.02 -2.97
CA LEU A 5 0.29 6.16 -3.88
C LEU A 5 -0.66 5.07 -4.39
N ILE A 6 -1.03 5.13 -5.67
CA ILE A 6 -2.11 4.31 -6.23
C ILE A 6 -1.57 3.49 -7.41
N PRO A 7 -1.12 2.25 -7.18
CA PRO A 7 -0.83 1.33 -8.28
C PRO A 7 -2.12 0.86 -8.93
N ALA A 8 -2.20 0.92 -10.25
CA ALA A 8 -3.37 0.54 -11.04
C ALA A 8 -2.99 -0.32 -12.24
N PHE A 9 -3.69 -1.43 -12.47
CA PHE A 9 -3.57 -2.27 -13.66
C PHE A 9 -4.93 -2.84 -14.05
N ASP A 10 -5.51 -2.37 -15.16
CA ASP A 10 -6.85 -2.70 -15.64
C ASP A 10 -7.94 -2.50 -14.55
N GLU A 11 -7.98 -1.32 -13.97
CA GLU A 11 -8.90 -0.89 -12.92
C GLU A 11 -9.83 0.25 -13.37
N GLN A 12 -10.25 0.21 -14.65
CA GLN A 12 -11.18 1.19 -15.23
C GLN A 12 -12.46 1.38 -14.40
N GLY A 13 -12.99 0.29 -13.82
CA GLY A 13 -14.26 0.32 -13.09
C GLY A 13 -14.16 0.85 -11.65
N THR A 14 -12.98 0.90 -11.06
CA THR A 14 -12.78 1.17 -9.62
C THR A 14 -11.95 2.42 -9.36
N LEU A 15 -10.99 2.74 -10.23
CA LEU A 15 -10.08 3.88 -10.05
C LEU A 15 -10.83 5.21 -9.87
N GLY A 16 -11.85 5.49 -10.69
CA GLY A 16 -12.64 6.71 -10.60
C GLY A 16 -13.38 6.82 -9.26
N LEU A 17 -13.97 5.71 -8.80
CA LEU A 17 -14.65 5.65 -7.49
C LEU A 17 -13.67 5.91 -6.35
N LEU A 18 -12.46 5.32 -6.41
CA LEU A 18 -11.42 5.56 -5.42
C LEU A 18 -11.02 7.04 -5.38
N LEU A 19 -10.69 7.64 -6.52
CA LEU A 19 -10.29 9.05 -6.60
C LEU A 19 -11.38 9.99 -6.07
N TYR A 20 -12.63 9.73 -6.41
CA TYR A 20 -13.77 10.49 -5.88
C TYR A 20 -13.89 10.33 -4.36
N LYS A 21 -13.77 9.10 -3.84
CA LYS A 21 -13.83 8.84 -2.40
C LYS A 21 -12.67 9.51 -1.65
N LEU A 22 -11.46 9.46 -2.17
CA LEU A 22 -10.31 10.17 -1.59
C LEU A 22 -10.55 11.67 -1.50
N ARG A 23 -11.12 12.29 -2.55
CA ARG A 23 -11.52 13.71 -2.51
C ARG A 23 -12.51 13.98 -1.37
N GLN A 24 -13.52 13.11 -1.17
CA GLN A 24 -14.50 13.28 -0.09
C GLN A 24 -13.84 13.17 1.29
N VAL A 25 -12.98 12.15 1.48
CA VAL A 25 -12.28 11.91 2.74
C VAL A 25 -11.36 13.10 3.07
N MET A 26 -10.63 13.61 2.07
CA MET A 26 -9.70 14.73 2.27
C MET A 26 -10.40 16.09 2.44
N ALA A 27 -11.67 16.23 2.08
CA ALA A 27 -12.42 17.46 2.34
C ALA A 27 -12.56 17.78 3.84
N GLY A 28 -12.48 16.76 4.70
CA GLY A 28 -12.48 16.90 6.17
C GLY A 28 -11.09 16.99 6.80
N VAL A 29 -10.03 16.90 6.00
CA VAL A 29 -8.63 16.93 6.46
C VAL A 29 -8.00 18.26 6.08
N ARG A 30 -7.29 18.91 7.04
CA ARG A 30 -6.70 20.24 6.81
C ARG A 30 -5.47 20.22 5.89
N GLN A 31 -4.89 19.06 5.66
CA GLN A 31 -3.69 18.92 4.85
C GLN A 31 -4.02 18.91 3.35
N GLU A 32 -3.16 19.55 2.57
CA GLU A 32 -3.17 19.39 1.12
C GLU A 32 -2.77 17.95 0.74
N TYR A 33 -3.26 17.50 -0.41
CA TYR A 33 -2.93 16.17 -0.91
C TYR A 33 -2.64 16.17 -2.42
N LEU A 34 -1.92 15.14 -2.85
CA LEU A 34 -1.68 14.81 -4.24
C LEU A 34 -1.87 13.31 -4.43
N ALA A 35 -2.78 12.91 -5.30
CA ALA A 35 -2.86 11.52 -5.73
C ALA A 35 -1.80 11.25 -6.81
N VAL A 36 -1.01 10.20 -6.63
CA VAL A 36 -0.02 9.72 -7.60
C VAL A 36 -0.49 8.36 -8.08
N VAL A 37 -1.11 8.33 -9.25
CA VAL A 37 -1.56 7.09 -9.91
C VAL A 37 -0.42 6.58 -10.79
N LEU A 38 -0.07 5.31 -10.64
CA LEU A 38 0.82 4.61 -11.57
C LEU A 38 0.00 3.58 -12.35
N ASP A 39 -0.23 3.86 -13.62
CA ASP A 39 -0.82 2.94 -14.59
C ASP A 39 0.26 1.94 -15.05
N ASP A 40 0.17 0.71 -14.59
CA ASP A 40 1.14 -0.36 -14.87
C ASP A 40 0.89 -1.02 -16.24
N GLY A 41 0.79 -0.19 -17.29
CA GLY A 41 0.58 -0.65 -18.65
C GLY A 41 -0.78 -1.28 -18.88
N SER A 42 -1.86 -0.67 -18.35
CA SER A 42 -3.23 -1.14 -18.53
C SER A 42 -3.63 -1.22 -19.99
N THR A 43 -4.45 -2.22 -20.29
CA THR A 43 -5.01 -2.47 -21.63
C THR A 43 -6.48 -2.04 -21.77
N ASP A 44 -7.11 -1.66 -20.67
CA ASP A 44 -8.47 -1.11 -20.62
C ASP A 44 -8.49 0.43 -20.56
N GLY A 45 -9.61 1.02 -20.15
CA GLY A 45 -9.77 2.47 -20.02
C GLY A 45 -9.17 3.10 -18.76
N THR A 46 -8.35 2.38 -17.97
CA THR A 46 -7.78 2.89 -16.69
C THR A 46 -7.06 4.22 -16.87
N GLY A 47 -6.16 4.33 -17.85
CA GLY A 47 -5.43 5.55 -18.12
C GLY A 47 -6.33 6.71 -18.53
N LYS A 48 -7.40 6.43 -19.29
CA LYS A 48 -8.40 7.45 -19.68
C LYS A 48 -9.17 7.97 -18.46
N VAL A 49 -9.62 7.07 -17.58
CA VAL A 49 -10.27 7.43 -16.31
C VAL A 49 -9.36 8.33 -15.47
N ALA A 50 -8.07 7.97 -15.33
CA ALA A 50 -7.12 8.81 -14.60
C ALA A 50 -7.01 10.21 -15.18
N GLU A 51 -6.93 10.37 -16.51
CA GLU A 51 -6.84 11.67 -17.17
C GLU A 51 -8.13 12.51 -16.96
N GLU A 52 -9.31 11.90 -17.02
CA GLU A 52 -10.58 12.58 -16.77
C GLU A 52 -10.66 13.16 -15.36
N TYR A 53 -10.12 12.44 -14.36
CA TYR A 53 -10.13 12.86 -12.96
C TYR A 53 -9.12 13.96 -12.62
N ARG A 54 -8.14 14.27 -13.48
CA ARG A 54 -7.20 15.40 -13.29
C ARG A 54 -7.89 16.75 -13.06
N ARG A 55 -9.09 16.92 -13.57
CA ARG A 55 -9.88 18.16 -13.39
C ARG A 55 -10.60 18.21 -12.05
N LEU A 56 -10.72 17.08 -11.36
CA LEU A 56 -11.53 16.93 -10.16
C LEU A 56 -10.69 16.78 -8.88
N VAL A 57 -9.47 16.25 -9.01
CA VAL A 57 -8.55 15.98 -7.90
C VAL A 57 -7.13 16.41 -8.29
N PRO A 58 -6.31 16.87 -7.33
CA PRO A 58 -4.88 17.03 -7.55
C PRO A 58 -4.27 15.67 -7.89
N LEU A 59 -3.86 15.48 -9.15
CA LEU A 59 -3.48 14.16 -9.66
C LEU A 59 -2.21 14.23 -10.50
N LYS A 60 -1.25 13.35 -10.18
CA LYS A 60 -0.10 13.03 -11.01
C LYS A 60 -0.24 11.61 -11.55
N ILE A 61 -0.03 11.45 -12.86
CA ILE A 61 -0.10 10.14 -13.51
C ILE A 61 1.29 9.73 -13.96
N LEU A 62 1.70 8.55 -13.54
CA LEU A 62 2.88 7.83 -14.01
C LEU A 62 2.40 6.64 -14.84
N ARG A 63 3.22 6.19 -15.79
CA ARG A 63 2.87 5.06 -16.63
C ARG A 63 4.08 4.18 -16.88
N HIS A 64 3.86 2.86 -16.85
CA HIS A 64 4.77 1.86 -17.43
C HIS A 64 4.37 1.57 -18.88
N ALA A 65 5.34 1.29 -19.73
CA ALA A 65 5.07 0.93 -21.12
C ALA A 65 4.35 -0.43 -21.26
N ARG A 66 4.50 -1.30 -20.27
CA ARG A 66 3.87 -2.63 -20.15
C ARG A 66 3.70 -2.98 -18.68
N ASN A 67 2.91 -4.01 -18.38
CA ASN A 67 2.77 -4.52 -17.03
C ASN A 67 4.12 -5.05 -16.49
N GLU A 68 4.64 -4.40 -15.47
CA GLU A 68 5.86 -4.77 -14.75
C GLU A 68 5.57 -5.48 -13.43
N GLY A 69 4.35 -5.33 -12.91
CA GLY A 69 3.86 -5.93 -11.68
C GLY A 69 3.76 -4.96 -10.52
N PHE A 70 3.14 -5.42 -9.42
CA PHE A 70 2.86 -4.60 -8.25
C PHE A 70 4.14 -4.07 -7.59
N GLY A 71 5.18 -4.90 -7.45
CA GLY A 71 6.43 -4.51 -6.78
C GLY A 71 7.16 -3.35 -7.47
N PRO A 72 7.48 -3.42 -8.77
CA PRO A 72 8.06 -2.30 -9.52
C PRO A 72 7.19 -1.04 -9.47
N SER A 73 5.86 -1.20 -9.53
CA SER A 73 4.92 -0.09 -9.41
C SER A 73 5.00 0.56 -8.04
N LEU A 74 5.07 -0.25 -6.97
CA LEU A 74 5.21 0.23 -5.60
C LEU A 74 6.57 0.94 -5.42
N ASP A 75 7.68 0.34 -5.85
CA ASP A 75 9.03 0.95 -5.73
C ASP A 75 9.06 2.33 -6.39
N ARG A 76 8.51 2.44 -7.61
CA ARG A 76 8.46 3.70 -8.34
C ARG A 76 7.59 4.75 -7.65
N LEU A 77 6.44 4.36 -7.10
CA LEU A 77 5.55 5.25 -6.34
C LEU A 77 6.22 5.76 -5.05
N LEU A 78 6.91 4.89 -4.30
CA LEU A 78 7.62 5.27 -3.08
C LEU A 78 8.74 6.27 -3.38
N ARG A 79 9.54 6.02 -4.42
CA ARG A 79 10.59 6.95 -4.88
C ARG A 79 10.01 8.28 -5.33
N GLU A 80 8.86 8.26 -6.00
CA GLU A 80 8.19 9.46 -6.44
C GLU A 80 7.67 10.29 -5.26
N ALA A 81 7.11 9.67 -4.21
CA ALA A 81 6.72 10.37 -2.99
C ALA A 81 7.93 11.07 -2.32
N VAL A 82 9.05 10.34 -2.21
CA VAL A 82 10.29 10.91 -1.67
C VAL A 82 10.81 12.08 -2.51
N ARG A 83 10.73 11.97 -3.85
CA ARG A 83 11.15 13.04 -4.78
C ARG A 83 10.29 14.29 -4.70
N LEU A 84 8.97 14.12 -4.49
CA LEU A 84 8.00 15.22 -4.44
C LEU A 84 7.98 15.92 -3.08
N SER A 85 8.39 15.23 -2.02
CA SER A 85 8.31 15.77 -0.66
C SER A 85 9.36 16.84 -0.42
N HIS A 86 8.89 18.00 0.04
CA HIS A 86 9.73 19.08 0.51
C HIS A 86 9.95 19.05 2.04
N HIS A 87 9.05 18.41 2.77
CA HIS A 87 9.08 18.30 4.23
C HIS A 87 8.95 16.83 4.67
N PRO A 88 9.96 15.96 4.42
CA PRO A 88 9.85 14.51 4.61
C PRO A 88 9.44 14.10 6.03
N GLU A 89 9.80 14.88 7.05
CA GLU A 89 9.50 14.55 8.44
C GLU A 89 8.03 14.82 8.83
N SER A 90 7.30 15.63 8.06
CA SER A 90 5.89 15.94 8.26
C SER A 90 4.97 15.44 7.13
N ASP A 91 5.53 15.16 5.96
CA ASP A 91 4.77 14.67 4.83
C ASP A 91 4.42 13.19 5.00
N VAL A 92 3.23 12.81 4.51
CA VAL A 92 2.67 11.46 4.64
C VAL A 92 2.49 10.84 3.27
N ALA A 93 2.92 9.60 3.09
CA ALA A 93 2.63 8.81 1.89
C ALA A 93 1.64 7.68 2.26
N VAL A 94 0.50 7.62 1.58
CA VAL A 94 -0.55 6.61 1.84
C VAL A 94 -0.67 5.71 0.63
N LEU A 95 -0.33 4.43 0.80
CA LEU A 95 -0.54 3.40 -0.22
C LEU A 95 -1.99 2.93 -0.19
N VAL A 96 -2.68 3.04 -1.33
CA VAL A 96 -4.07 2.61 -1.51
C VAL A 96 -4.19 1.90 -2.85
N GLU A 97 -4.72 0.68 -2.88
CA GLU A 97 -4.93 -0.04 -4.14
C GLU A 97 -6.12 0.51 -4.93
N ALA A 98 -5.96 0.59 -6.26
CA ALA A 98 -6.99 1.10 -7.17
C ALA A 98 -8.27 0.25 -7.22
N ASP A 99 -8.21 -1.00 -6.74
CA ASP A 99 -9.30 -1.96 -6.75
C ASP A 99 -10.35 -1.77 -5.64
N PHE A 100 -10.17 -0.74 -4.81
CA PHE A 100 -11.04 -0.42 -3.69
C PHE A 100 -11.11 -1.53 -2.60
N SER A 101 -10.05 -2.32 -2.43
CA SER A 101 -10.00 -3.40 -1.42
C SER A 101 -10.20 -2.91 -0.01
N PHE A 102 -9.77 -1.69 0.29
CA PHE A 102 -9.96 -1.02 1.58
C PHE A 102 -10.79 0.25 1.43
N ASN A 103 -11.63 0.52 2.42
CA ASN A 103 -12.34 1.79 2.49
C ASN A 103 -11.37 2.89 2.95
N PRO A 104 -11.18 3.98 2.16
CA PRO A 104 -10.33 5.10 2.54
C PRO A 104 -10.79 5.88 3.79
N ASP A 105 -11.91 5.56 4.40
CA ASP A 105 -12.41 6.25 5.60
C ASP A 105 -11.45 6.14 6.81
N ALA A 106 -10.56 5.15 6.83
CA ALA A 106 -9.51 5.03 7.84
C ALA A 106 -8.37 6.05 7.66
N VAL A 107 -8.20 6.63 6.48
CA VAL A 107 -7.07 7.50 6.12
C VAL A 107 -6.92 8.70 7.07
N PRO A 108 -7.97 9.45 7.46
CA PRO A 108 -7.82 10.56 8.38
C PRO A 108 -7.25 10.15 9.74
N GLN A 109 -7.61 8.96 10.23
CA GLN A 109 -7.03 8.43 11.46
C GLN A 109 -5.56 8.07 11.25
N MET A 110 -5.21 7.42 10.14
CA MET A 110 -3.82 7.07 9.83
C MET A 110 -2.92 8.30 9.74
N ILE A 111 -3.41 9.39 9.16
CA ILE A 111 -2.68 10.66 9.09
C ILE A 111 -2.43 11.20 10.50
N ARG A 112 -3.44 11.21 11.38
CA ARG A 112 -3.30 11.65 12.77
C ARG A 112 -2.26 10.82 13.55
N GLU A 113 -2.20 9.52 13.35
CA GLU A 113 -1.19 8.68 13.99
C GLU A 113 0.23 9.02 13.52
N ILE A 114 0.43 9.33 12.22
CA ILE A 114 1.72 9.82 11.73
C ILE A 114 2.06 11.18 12.36
N GLU A 115 1.09 12.10 12.48
CA GLU A 115 1.29 13.40 13.16
C GLU A 115 1.62 13.22 14.64
N ALA A 116 1.04 12.21 15.30
CA ALA A 116 1.29 11.85 16.68
C ALA A 116 2.67 11.20 16.92
N GLY A 117 3.41 10.89 15.85
CA GLY A 117 4.78 10.39 15.97
C GLY A 117 5.02 9.00 15.41
N ALA A 118 3.99 8.32 14.86
CA ALA A 118 4.20 7.06 14.17
C ALA A 118 5.02 7.27 12.86
N ASP A 119 5.85 6.30 12.53
CA ASP A 119 6.61 6.26 11.27
C ASP A 119 5.87 5.48 10.19
N LEU A 120 5.08 4.49 10.60
CA LEU A 120 4.27 3.63 9.76
C LEU A 120 2.94 3.34 10.45
N VAL A 121 1.84 3.53 9.72
CA VAL A 121 0.51 3.11 10.17
C VAL A 121 -0.04 2.07 9.21
N ILE A 122 -0.50 0.96 9.74
CA ILE A 122 -1.08 -0.14 8.97
C ILE A 122 -2.59 -0.12 9.17
N GLY A 123 -3.36 -0.03 8.09
CA GLY A 123 -4.81 -0.27 8.11
C GLY A 123 -5.06 -1.76 8.27
N ALA A 124 -5.14 -2.23 9.51
CA ALA A 124 -5.34 -3.64 9.81
C ALA A 124 -6.80 -4.04 9.62
N ARG A 125 -7.01 -5.21 9.05
CA ARG A 125 -8.34 -5.80 8.94
C ARG A 125 -8.89 -6.12 10.32
N ALA A 126 -10.18 -5.89 10.52
CA ALA A 126 -10.87 -6.29 11.74
C ALA A 126 -10.64 -7.79 11.98
N ARG A 127 -10.45 -8.16 13.26
CA ARG A 127 -10.32 -9.57 13.63
C ARG A 127 -11.52 -10.40 13.12
N PRO A 128 -11.38 -11.73 12.91
CA PRO A 128 -12.37 -12.57 12.21
C PRO A 128 -13.82 -12.53 12.71
N ALA A 129 -14.08 -11.90 13.85
CA ALA A 129 -15.40 -11.83 14.49
C ALA A 129 -16.37 -10.80 13.88
N ARG A 130 -15.90 -9.82 13.08
CA ARG A 130 -16.77 -8.89 12.35
C ARG A 130 -16.94 -9.34 10.91
N GLU A 131 -18.18 -9.37 10.44
CA GLU A 131 -18.51 -9.66 9.04
C GLU A 131 -17.92 -8.55 8.15
N GLU A 132 -16.87 -8.89 7.41
CA GLU A 132 -16.36 -8.06 6.33
C GLU A 132 -17.23 -8.32 5.09
N GLU A 133 -17.92 -7.30 4.62
CA GLU A 133 -18.83 -7.41 3.48
C GLU A 133 -18.10 -7.91 2.23
N GLY A 134 -18.54 -9.06 1.70
CA GLY A 134 -18.10 -9.58 0.42
C GLY A 134 -16.77 -10.36 0.39
N MET A 135 -16.04 -10.51 1.50
CA MET A 135 -14.77 -11.26 1.49
C MET A 135 -15.00 -12.77 1.68
N PRO A 136 -14.54 -13.64 0.76
CA PRO A 136 -14.64 -15.09 0.91
C PRO A 136 -13.92 -15.60 2.18
N ARG A 137 -14.58 -16.45 2.98
CA ARG A 137 -14.02 -17.01 4.22
C ARG A 137 -12.65 -17.66 4.04
N GLY A 138 -12.42 -18.34 2.91
CA GLY A 138 -11.13 -18.97 2.60
C GLY A 138 -9.99 -17.96 2.41
N ARG A 139 -10.28 -16.76 1.88
CA ARG A 139 -9.28 -15.69 1.75
C ARG A 139 -8.93 -15.10 3.12
N ARG A 140 -9.92 -14.83 3.96
CA ARG A 140 -9.71 -14.34 5.34
C ARG A 140 -8.82 -15.28 6.14
N PHE A 141 -9.12 -16.59 6.06
CA PHE A 141 -8.30 -17.61 6.73
C PHE A 141 -6.88 -17.65 6.17
N GLY A 142 -6.71 -17.56 4.85
CA GLY A 142 -5.39 -17.52 4.21
C GLY A 142 -4.55 -16.32 4.63
N ASP A 143 -5.12 -15.12 4.63
CA ASP A 143 -4.45 -13.88 5.02
C ASP A 143 -4.09 -13.90 6.52
N TRP A 144 -4.99 -14.42 7.38
CA TRP A 144 -4.72 -14.61 8.80
C TRP A 144 -3.59 -15.62 9.04
N LEU A 145 -3.60 -16.76 8.34
CA LEU A 145 -2.57 -17.80 8.45
C LEU A 145 -1.22 -17.25 7.99
N ALA A 146 -1.16 -16.53 6.86
CA ALA A 146 0.07 -15.89 6.37
C ALA A 146 0.63 -14.90 7.39
N SER A 147 -0.20 -14.00 7.91
CA SER A 147 0.22 -13.03 8.94
C SER A 147 0.69 -13.72 10.22
N SER A 148 0.05 -14.84 10.62
CA SER A 148 0.44 -15.60 11.80
C SER A 148 1.80 -16.26 11.63
N ILE A 149 2.07 -16.85 10.45
CA ILE A 149 3.37 -17.47 10.12
C ILE A 149 4.46 -16.38 10.04
N LEU A 150 4.19 -15.27 9.35
CA LEU A 150 5.15 -14.17 9.23
C LEU A 150 5.48 -13.56 10.60
N ARG A 151 4.49 -13.38 11.47
CA ARG A 151 4.70 -12.90 12.84
C ARG A 151 5.55 -13.86 13.68
N ALA A 152 5.36 -15.17 13.51
CA ALA A 152 6.14 -16.16 14.24
C ALA A 152 7.60 -16.27 13.76
N THR A 153 7.83 -16.07 12.45
CA THR A 153 9.16 -16.22 11.82
C THR A 153 9.94 -14.90 11.74
N MET A 154 9.24 -13.78 11.65
CA MET A 154 9.83 -12.44 11.46
C MET A 154 9.07 -11.41 12.29
N PRO A 155 9.16 -11.48 13.64
CA PRO A 155 8.39 -10.59 14.51
C PRO A 155 8.81 -9.14 14.34
N ILE A 156 7.86 -8.29 13.98
CA ILE A 156 8.02 -6.83 13.97
C ILE A 156 7.12 -6.28 15.07
N PRO A 157 7.65 -5.55 16.07
CA PRO A 157 6.83 -4.96 17.12
C PRO A 157 5.72 -4.06 16.53
N GLY A 158 4.50 -4.19 17.07
CA GLY A 158 3.36 -3.39 16.63
C GLY A 158 2.64 -3.90 15.37
N VAL A 159 3.07 -5.03 14.75
CA VAL A 159 2.46 -5.57 13.53
C VAL A 159 1.72 -6.87 13.80
N THR A 160 0.43 -6.89 13.48
CA THR A 160 -0.41 -8.09 13.48
C THR A 160 -0.91 -8.46 12.08
N ASP A 161 -1.16 -7.49 11.20
CA ASP A 161 -1.54 -7.71 9.79
C ASP A 161 -0.39 -7.39 8.82
N TYR A 162 0.39 -8.40 8.51
CA TYR A 162 1.53 -8.31 7.57
C TYR A 162 1.08 -8.14 6.12
N THR A 163 -0.11 -8.58 5.77
CA THR A 163 -0.60 -8.68 4.40
C THR A 163 -1.47 -7.50 3.97
N SER A 164 -1.82 -6.60 4.90
CA SER A 164 -2.55 -5.37 4.56
C SER A 164 -1.76 -4.50 3.59
N THR A 165 -2.45 -4.02 2.56
CA THR A 165 -1.90 -3.11 1.54
C THR A 165 -2.23 -1.65 1.83
N LEU A 166 -3.21 -1.36 2.72
CA LEU A 166 -3.47 0.00 3.15
C LEU A 166 -2.46 0.42 4.21
N ARG A 167 -1.55 1.31 3.86
CA ARG A 167 -0.47 1.76 4.76
C ARG A 167 -0.19 3.24 4.60
N ALA A 168 0.03 3.94 5.71
CA ALA A 168 0.55 5.30 5.72
C ALA A 168 1.97 5.32 6.26
N TYR A 169 2.84 6.06 5.61
CA TYR A 169 4.25 6.17 5.92
C TYR A 169 4.61 7.63 6.16
N ARG A 170 5.42 7.91 7.16
CA ARG A 170 6.19 9.15 7.21
C ARG A 170 7.17 9.15 6.05
N VAL A 171 7.17 10.19 5.23
CA VAL A 171 8.04 10.22 4.04
C VAL A 171 9.52 10.19 4.43
N GLY A 172 9.90 10.74 5.59
CA GLY A 172 11.26 10.67 6.12
C GLY A 172 11.74 9.23 6.32
N THR A 173 10.87 8.34 6.80
CA THR A 173 11.18 6.91 6.94
C THR A 173 11.37 6.24 5.58
N LEU A 174 10.52 6.55 4.59
CA LEU A 174 10.69 6.08 3.21
C LEU A 174 11.99 6.61 2.59
N LYS A 175 12.32 7.88 2.83
CA LYS A 175 13.56 8.49 2.32
C LYS A 175 14.81 7.76 2.83
N ARG A 176 14.85 7.43 4.14
CA ARG A 176 15.94 6.60 4.70
C ARG A 176 16.06 5.25 4.00
N ALA A 177 14.93 4.55 3.79
CA ALA A 177 14.92 3.26 3.12
C ALA A 177 15.33 3.34 1.64
N VAL A 178 14.81 4.31 0.88
CA VAL A 178 15.16 4.54 -0.53
C VAL A 178 16.64 4.88 -0.68
N THR A 179 17.19 5.70 0.22
CA THR A 179 18.61 6.06 0.21
C THR A 179 19.50 4.86 0.51
N ALA A 180 19.11 4.01 1.46
CA ALA A 180 19.85 2.81 1.80
C ALA A 180 19.80 1.72 0.70
N HIS A 181 18.78 1.74 -0.17
CA HIS A 181 18.57 0.74 -1.23
C HIS A 181 18.48 1.39 -2.61
N GLN A 182 19.58 2.02 -3.06
CA GLN A 182 19.61 2.80 -4.30
C GLN A 182 19.27 1.97 -5.55
N GLU A 183 19.73 0.71 -5.61
CA GLU A 183 19.52 -0.20 -6.76
C GLU A 183 18.14 -0.85 -6.80
N GLY A 184 17.32 -0.75 -5.74
CA GLY A 184 15.96 -1.29 -5.67
C GLY A 184 15.52 -1.55 -4.24
N LEU A 185 14.55 -0.76 -3.78
CA LEU A 185 13.95 -0.97 -2.46
C LEU A 185 13.05 -2.21 -2.45
N ILE A 186 12.55 -2.64 -3.61
CA ILE A 186 11.65 -3.78 -3.75
C ILE A 186 12.15 -4.68 -4.89
N THR A 187 12.29 -5.97 -4.61
CA THR A 187 12.73 -6.99 -5.57
C THR A 187 11.62 -7.95 -5.99
N SER A 188 10.62 -8.13 -5.13
CA SER A 188 9.42 -8.93 -5.42
C SER A 188 8.56 -8.25 -6.49
N ARG A 189 7.96 -9.03 -7.40
CA ARG A 189 7.13 -8.49 -8.49
C ARG A 189 5.63 -8.47 -8.18
N ASP A 190 5.21 -9.19 -7.17
CA ASP A 190 3.80 -9.39 -6.76
C ASP A 190 3.50 -8.77 -5.38
N THR A 191 2.42 -9.18 -4.75
CA THR A 191 1.98 -8.67 -3.44
C THR A 191 2.97 -8.92 -2.30
N ALA A 192 3.92 -9.86 -2.45
CA ALA A 192 4.99 -10.06 -1.50
C ALA A 192 5.88 -8.81 -1.34
N ALA A 193 5.88 -7.91 -2.34
CA ALA A 193 6.51 -6.59 -2.26
C ALA A 193 6.10 -5.79 -1.01
N ASN A 194 4.85 -5.95 -0.58
CA ASN A 194 4.33 -5.27 0.61
C ASN A 194 4.97 -5.79 1.91
N VAL A 195 5.14 -7.11 1.98
CA VAL A 195 5.82 -7.76 3.12
C VAL A 195 7.31 -7.44 3.06
N GLU A 196 7.93 -7.51 1.88
CA GLU A 196 9.34 -7.14 1.68
C GLU A 196 9.62 -5.71 2.14
N LEU A 197 8.77 -4.74 1.75
CA LEU A 197 8.90 -3.35 2.19
C LEU A 197 8.82 -3.24 3.71
N LEU A 198 7.85 -3.92 4.33
CA LEU A 198 7.69 -3.91 5.78
C LEU A 198 8.93 -4.44 6.50
N LEU A 199 9.51 -5.54 6.02
CA LEU A 199 10.74 -6.12 6.58
C LEU A 199 11.93 -5.18 6.44
N ARG A 200 12.07 -4.53 5.28
CA ARG A 200 13.15 -3.56 5.04
C ARG A 200 13.01 -2.31 5.91
N LEU A 201 11.78 -1.80 6.06
CA LEU A 201 11.51 -0.67 6.97
C LEU A 201 11.74 -1.06 8.43
N GLY A 202 11.38 -2.28 8.84
CA GLY A 202 11.58 -2.78 10.21
C GLY A 202 13.02 -2.64 10.72
N ARG A 203 14.01 -2.58 9.84
CA ARG A 203 15.43 -2.39 10.18
C ARG A 203 15.76 -1.00 10.69
N PHE A 204 14.94 -0.02 10.37
CA PHE A 204 15.09 1.34 10.87
C PHE A 204 14.37 1.56 12.20
N HIS A 205 13.89 0.46 12.82
CA HIS A 205 13.15 0.48 14.08
C HIS A 205 12.01 1.53 14.11
N PRO A 206 11.13 1.53 13.09
CA PRO A 206 10.06 2.51 12.99
C PRO A 206 9.05 2.32 14.12
N THR A 207 8.47 3.42 14.59
CA THR A 207 7.27 3.37 15.43
C THR A 207 6.08 2.97 14.56
N ILE A 208 5.52 1.76 14.80
CA ILE A 208 4.42 1.21 14.01
C ILE A 208 3.14 1.18 14.84
N VAL A 209 2.05 1.67 14.23
CA VAL A 209 0.69 1.65 14.80
C VAL A 209 -0.24 0.93 13.83
N GLU A 210 -1.18 0.15 14.35
CA GLU A 210 -2.28 -0.40 13.57
C GLU A 210 -3.59 0.32 13.89
N VAL A 211 -4.34 0.66 12.83
CA VAL A 211 -5.70 1.20 12.92
C VAL A 211 -6.66 0.25 12.22
N GLU A 212 -7.88 0.13 12.73
CA GLU A 212 -8.88 -0.72 12.09
C GLU A 212 -9.31 -0.11 10.74
N ALA A 213 -9.24 -0.90 9.67
CA ALA A 213 -9.64 -0.51 8.34
C ALA A 213 -10.64 -1.53 7.76
N ALA A 214 -11.82 -1.04 7.39
CA ALA A 214 -12.84 -1.87 6.77
C ALA A 214 -12.43 -2.26 5.34
N THR A 215 -12.61 -3.53 4.99
CA THR A 215 -12.45 -4.01 3.62
C THR A 215 -13.76 -3.90 2.86
N ARG A 216 -13.69 -3.61 1.55
CA ARG A 216 -14.83 -3.46 0.64
C ARG A 216 -14.63 -4.36 -0.57
N CYS A 217 -15.04 -5.62 -0.44
CA CYS A 217 -14.98 -6.58 -1.55
C CYS A 217 -16.24 -6.57 -2.44
N ASP A 218 -17.30 -5.90 -2.01
CA ASP A 218 -18.60 -5.78 -2.68
C ASP A 218 -18.57 -4.90 -3.95
N ILE A 219 -17.66 -3.96 -4.03
CA ILE A 219 -17.55 -2.99 -5.15
C ILE A 219 -16.77 -3.58 -6.34
N ARG A 220 -16.02 -4.66 -6.14
CA ARG A 220 -15.17 -5.25 -7.18
C ARG A 220 -16.00 -5.93 -8.27
N PRO A 221 -15.89 -5.48 -9.54
CA PRO A 221 -16.56 -6.17 -10.67
C PRO A 221 -15.86 -7.49 -11.05
N ARG A 222 -14.66 -7.77 -10.53
CA ARG A 222 -13.86 -8.96 -10.84
C ARG A 222 -13.31 -9.62 -9.58
N ALA A 223 -13.25 -10.99 -9.60
CA ALA A 223 -12.49 -11.72 -8.59
C ALA A 223 -11.02 -11.26 -8.58
N SER A 224 -10.42 -11.16 -7.38
CA SER A 224 -9.01 -10.77 -7.22
C SER A 224 -8.12 -11.52 -8.21
N ARG A 225 -7.33 -10.79 -9.01
CA ARG A 225 -6.36 -11.36 -9.97
C ARG A 225 -5.23 -12.12 -9.26
N HIS A 226 -5.02 -11.82 -7.99
CA HIS A 226 -4.05 -12.52 -7.16
C HIS A 226 -4.62 -13.89 -6.79
N ARG A 227 -4.07 -14.93 -7.39
CA ARG A 227 -4.36 -16.31 -6.98
C ARG A 227 -3.82 -16.47 -5.55
N LEU A 228 -4.70 -16.62 -4.57
CA LEU A 228 -4.37 -16.72 -3.14
C LEU A 228 -3.16 -17.65 -2.89
N LYS A 229 -3.13 -18.83 -3.53
CA LYS A 229 -2.02 -19.77 -3.41
C LYS A 229 -0.67 -19.21 -3.90
N ARG A 230 -0.68 -18.32 -4.92
CA ARG A 230 0.55 -17.72 -5.44
C ARG A 230 1.02 -16.60 -4.49
N ALA A 231 0.12 -15.75 -4.01
CA ALA A 231 0.41 -14.71 -3.04
C ALA A 231 1.01 -15.31 -1.77
N LEU A 232 0.34 -16.29 -1.15
CA LEU A 232 0.83 -16.98 0.03
C LEU A 232 2.21 -17.62 -0.17
N ARG A 233 2.43 -18.30 -1.31
CA ARG A 233 3.74 -18.89 -1.62
C ARG A 233 4.82 -17.83 -1.77
N SER A 234 4.51 -16.72 -2.42
CA SER A 234 5.45 -15.62 -2.62
C SER A 234 5.80 -14.95 -1.30
N GLU A 235 4.81 -14.65 -0.47
CA GLU A 235 4.99 -14.04 0.86
C GLU A 235 5.80 -14.98 1.78
N LEU A 236 5.46 -16.27 1.83
CA LEU A 236 6.20 -17.26 2.61
C LEU A 236 7.60 -17.55 2.06
N SER A 237 7.84 -17.35 0.76
CA SER A 237 9.20 -17.51 0.21
C SER A 237 10.19 -16.46 0.73
N LEU A 238 9.68 -15.34 1.25
CA LEU A 238 10.51 -14.32 1.90
C LEU A 238 11.10 -14.83 3.20
N THR A 239 10.43 -15.74 3.93
CA THR A 239 10.96 -16.33 5.18
C THR A 239 12.28 -17.07 4.96
N GLY A 240 12.44 -17.74 3.82
CA GLY A 240 13.70 -18.40 3.42
C GLY A 240 14.78 -17.47 2.85
N ARG A 241 14.46 -16.19 2.66
CA ARG A 241 15.37 -15.15 2.13
C ARG A 241 15.64 -14.02 3.12
N VAL A 242 15.23 -14.20 4.38
CA VAL A 242 15.31 -13.17 5.44
C VAL A 242 16.70 -12.53 5.50
N ASP A 243 17.77 -13.34 5.46
CA ASP A 243 19.14 -12.83 5.53
C ASP A 243 19.50 -11.94 4.35
N ARG A 244 18.94 -12.17 3.16
CA ARG A 244 19.17 -11.34 1.96
C ARG A 244 18.28 -10.11 1.91
N VAL A 245 17.00 -10.25 2.30
CA VAL A 245 16.06 -9.13 2.39
C VAL A 245 16.40 -8.24 3.56
N ALA A 246 16.87 -8.85 4.65
CA ALA A 246 17.32 -8.19 5.87
C ALA A 246 18.81 -7.80 5.87
N ALA A 247 19.65 -8.14 4.87
CA ALA A 247 21.05 -7.74 4.83
C ALA A 247 21.23 -6.22 4.61
N PRO A 248 22.19 -5.54 5.26
CA PRO A 248 22.49 -4.15 4.94
C PRO A 248 22.93 -4.04 3.48
N PRO A 249 22.65 -2.94 2.80
CA PRO A 249 23.29 -2.64 1.52
C PRO A 249 24.79 -2.62 1.74
N ARG A 250 25.55 -3.24 0.82
CA ARG A 250 27.02 -3.22 0.80
C ARG A 250 27.51 -1.82 0.41
#